data_3f8f47d86972d641dff4aef165bf1fc7
#
_entry.id   3f8f47d86972d641dff4aef165bf1fc7
#
_cell.length_a   1.000
_cell.length_b   1.000
_cell.length_c   1.000
_cell.angle_alpha   90.00
_cell.angle_beta   90.00
_cell.angle_gamma   90.00
#
_symmetry.space_group_name_H-M   'P 1'
#
loop_
_entity.id
_entity.type
_entity.pdbx_description
1 polymer ?
#
loop_
_entity_poly.entity_id
_entity_poly.type
_entity_poly.pdbx_seq_one_letter_code
_entity_poly.pdbx_strand_id
1 'polypeptide(L)'
;MLLRSRDWKAGRTERPELGDRLWLLSRLNVMALLLATIAGFGGIIGIFVRFIRGYNRISPYIAFFALLAVGLALEKQLTRRTGRSRKALAAVAILLLGYGYWEQQGFFRPEYEEIQDKWYQDEAFMNEVEAAAGDGAMLFTLPYMKNFENGSLNNMWDYTLLRGPLHSKTLKFSYGAGYGTENDAWYQATSELEPDAMVAELRTQGMAGIYLDLDGYTEDEQ
;
A
#
# COMPACT_ATOMS: atom_id res chain seq x y z
N MET A 1 -3.28 9.10 -37.41
CA MET A 1 -1.96 9.69 -37.74
C MET A 1 -0.95 8.54 -37.79
N LEU A 2 -0.52 8.23 -39.01
CA LEU A 2 0.13 7.00 -39.40
C LEU A 2 1.49 6.83 -38.74
N LEU A 3 1.70 5.62 -38.21
CA LEU A 3 2.99 5.09 -37.82
C LEU A 3 3.94 5.17 -39.00
N ARG A 4 4.92 6.06 -38.92
CA ARG A 4 6.03 6.07 -39.85
C ARG A 4 6.89 4.85 -39.53
N SER A 5 6.70 3.76 -40.29
CA SER A 5 7.59 2.62 -40.26
C SER A 5 8.97 3.08 -40.72
N ARG A 6 9.86 3.32 -39.78
CA ARG A 6 11.27 3.45 -40.05
C ARG A 6 11.78 2.03 -40.29
N ASP A 7 12.26 1.81 -41.50
CA ASP A 7 12.90 0.56 -41.90
C ASP A 7 13.96 0.15 -40.88
N TRP A 8 13.74 -1.00 -40.27
CA TRP A 8 14.69 -1.68 -39.41
C TRP A 8 15.86 -2.18 -40.29
N LYS A 9 16.81 -1.31 -40.59
CA LYS A 9 18.08 -1.74 -41.19
C LYS A 9 18.94 -2.37 -40.11
N ALA A 10 19.03 -3.67 -40.16
CA ALA A 10 19.95 -4.45 -39.35
C ALA A 10 21.37 -3.90 -39.44
N GLY A 11 21.99 -3.51 -38.31
CA GLY A 11 23.45 -3.37 -38.24
C GLY A 11 24.02 -2.06 -37.72
N ARG A 12 23.25 -1.01 -37.36
CA ARG A 12 23.79 0.16 -36.68
C ARG A 12 23.06 0.45 -35.41
N THR A 13 23.71 0.23 -34.29
CA THR A 13 23.29 0.73 -32.94
C THR A 13 23.56 2.26 -32.89
N GLU A 14 22.89 3.04 -33.73
CA GLU A 14 22.85 4.48 -33.54
C GLU A 14 22.06 4.74 -32.27
N ARG A 15 22.70 5.41 -31.30
CA ARG A 15 22.00 5.85 -30.08
C ARG A 15 20.84 6.75 -30.53
N PRO A 16 19.59 6.46 -30.09
CA PRO A 16 18.44 7.28 -30.49
C PRO A 16 18.70 8.74 -30.14
N GLU A 17 18.38 9.65 -31.09
CA GLU A 17 18.53 11.07 -30.84
C GLU A 17 17.73 11.51 -29.64
N LEU A 18 18.16 12.57 -28.93
CA LEU A 18 17.48 13.07 -27.76
C LEU A 18 16.00 13.38 -28.02
N GLY A 19 15.67 13.87 -29.22
CA GLY A 19 14.30 14.12 -29.65
C GLY A 19 13.42 12.87 -29.62
N ASP A 20 13.97 11.74 -30.13
CA ASP A 20 13.28 10.46 -30.15
C ASP A 20 13.04 9.93 -28.72
N ARG A 21 14.02 10.11 -27.81
CA ARG A 21 13.90 9.74 -26.38
C ARG A 21 12.85 10.55 -25.66
N LEU A 22 12.86 11.88 -25.81
CA LEU A 22 11.88 12.77 -25.20
C LEU A 22 10.48 12.49 -25.73
N TRP A 23 10.34 12.22 -27.02
CA TRP A 23 9.07 11.86 -27.62
C TRP A 23 8.53 10.52 -27.06
N LEU A 24 9.39 9.51 -26.91
CA LEU A 24 9.02 8.23 -26.32
C LEU A 24 8.57 8.41 -24.86
N LEU A 25 9.35 9.15 -24.04
CA LEU A 25 9.01 9.42 -22.65
C LEU A 25 7.69 10.18 -22.50
N SER A 26 7.44 11.16 -23.38
CA SER A 26 6.17 11.89 -23.41
C SER A 26 4.99 10.95 -23.68
N ARG A 27 5.10 10.03 -24.62
CA ARG A 27 4.04 9.05 -24.93
C ARG A 27 3.82 8.07 -23.77
N LEU A 28 4.89 7.56 -23.18
CA LEU A 28 4.78 6.67 -22.01
C LEU A 28 4.10 7.40 -20.85
N ASN A 29 4.44 8.67 -20.64
CA ASN A 29 3.82 9.46 -19.56
C ASN A 29 2.34 9.74 -19.81
N VAL A 30 1.97 10.09 -21.06
CA VAL A 30 0.55 10.27 -21.44
C VAL A 30 -0.22 8.96 -21.29
N MET A 31 0.34 7.82 -21.71
CA MET A 31 -0.30 6.52 -21.52
C MET A 31 -0.45 6.16 -20.04
N ALA A 32 0.57 6.41 -19.23
CA ALA A 32 0.51 6.19 -17.79
C ALA A 32 -0.55 7.07 -17.11
N LEU A 33 -0.66 8.35 -17.51
CA LEU A 33 -1.70 9.25 -17.04
C LEU A 33 -3.10 8.77 -17.43
N LEU A 34 -3.28 8.32 -18.67
CA LEU A 34 -4.56 7.77 -19.14
C LEU A 34 -4.95 6.48 -18.39
N LEU A 35 -3.97 5.67 -17.98
CA LEU A 35 -4.22 4.50 -17.14
C LEU A 35 -4.55 4.89 -15.69
N ALA A 36 -3.89 5.93 -15.16
CA ALA A 36 -4.04 6.37 -13.77
C ALA A 36 -5.36 7.07 -13.49
N THR A 37 -5.99 7.71 -14.50
CA THR A 37 -7.18 8.53 -14.30
C THR A 37 -8.46 7.70 -14.36
N ILE A 38 -9.43 8.05 -13.50
CA ILE A 38 -10.75 7.38 -13.43
C ILE A 38 -11.52 7.52 -14.76
N ALA A 39 -11.35 8.65 -15.47
CA ALA A 39 -11.95 8.88 -16.77
C ALA A 39 -11.14 8.30 -17.94
N GLY A 40 -10.00 7.64 -17.66
CA GLY A 40 -9.12 7.04 -18.67
C GLY A 40 -9.33 5.54 -18.84
N PHE A 41 -8.36 4.90 -19.49
CA PHE A 41 -8.40 3.46 -19.75
C PHE A 41 -8.49 2.60 -18.47
N GLY A 42 -7.95 3.10 -17.34
CA GLY A 42 -8.06 2.42 -16.06
C GLY A 42 -9.51 2.20 -15.63
N GLY A 43 -10.38 3.18 -15.83
CA GLY A 43 -11.82 3.05 -15.55
C GLY A 43 -12.50 2.03 -16.47
N ILE A 44 -12.17 2.03 -17.77
CA ILE A 44 -12.72 1.08 -18.75
C ILE A 44 -12.28 -0.35 -18.40
N ILE A 45 -10.98 -0.54 -18.11
CA ILE A 45 -10.45 -1.86 -17.71
C ILE A 45 -11.11 -2.32 -16.41
N GLY A 46 -11.35 -1.43 -15.45
CA GLY A 46 -11.99 -1.74 -14.16
C GLY A 46 -13.42 -2.28 -14.29
N ILE A 47 -14.13 -1.96 -15.39
CA ILE A 47 -15.46 -2.54 -15.67
C ILE A 47 -15.35 -4.05 -15.96
N PHE A 48 -14.30 -4.47 -16.64
CA PHE A 48 -14.09 -5.87 -17.04
C PHE A 48 -13.22 -6.66 -16.06
N VAL A 49 -12.27 -5.99 -15.41
CA VAL A 49 -11.27 -6.62 -14.54
C VAL A 49 -11.31 -5.98 -13.15
N ARG A 50 -12.13 -6.56 -12.28
CA ARG A 50 -12.34 -6.04 -10.91
C ARG A 50 -11.14 -6.24 -9.97
N PHE A 51 -10.18 -7.10 -10.34
CA PHE A 51 -9.02 -7.41 -9.49
C PHE A 51 -7.95 -6.31 -9.45
N ILE A 52 -7.93 -5.41 -10.45
CA ILE A 52 -6.90 -4.36 -10.53
C ILE A 52 -7.46 -3.07 -9.94
N ARG A 53 -7.27 -2.88 -8.64
CA ARG A 53 -7.68 -1.65 -7.93
C ARG A 53 -6.55 -0.63 -7.73
N GLY A 54 -5.33 -1.00 -8.02
CA GLY A 54 -4.13 -0.22 -7.69
C GLY A 54 -3.64 0.71 -8.81
N TYR A 55 -4.50 1.30 -9.65
CA TYR A 55 -4.08 2.21 -10.73
C TYR A 55 -3.32 3.44 -10.23
N ASN A 56 -3.57 3.90 -9.02
CA ASN A 56 -2.82 4.97 -8.36
C ASN A 56 -1.34 4.60 -8.12
N ARG A 57 -1.01 3.31 -8.05
CA ARG A 57 0.37 2.83 -7.90
C ARG A 57 1.23 3.05 -9.15
N ILE A 58 0.66 3.54 -10.26
CA ILE A 58 1.41 3.92 -11.47
C ILE A 58 2.10 5.29 -11.29
N SER A 59 1.76 6.07 -10.26
CA SER A 59 2.32 7.41 -10.01
C SER A 59 3.85 7.45 -9.93
N PRO A 60 4.58 6.48 -9.34
CA PRO A 60 6.04 6.46 -9.38
C PRO A 60 6.62 6.36 -10.81
N TYR A 61 5.95 5.64 -11.70
CA TYR A 61 6.37 5.53 -13.11
C TYR A 61 6.15 6.85 -13.86
N ILE A 62 5.04 7.55 -13.60
CA ILE A 62 4.77 8.89 -14.14
C ILE A 62 5.87 9.86 -13.69
N ALA A 63 6.18 9.87 -12.39
CA ALA A 63 7.26 10.68 -11.83
C ALA A 63 8.62 10.34 -12.46
N PHE A 64 8.94 9.05 -12.57
CA PHE A 64 10.18 8.59 -13.19
C PHE A 64 10.34 9.07 -14.64
N PHE A 65 9.32 8.88 -15.49
CA PHE A 65 9.38 9.31 -16.89
C PHE A 65 9.46 10.83 -17.00
N ALA A 66 8.75 11.57 -16.16
CA ALA A 66 8.82 13.03 -16.14
C ALA A 66 10.21 13.52 -15.72
N LEU A 67 10.77 13.00 -14.63
CA LEU A 67 12.09 13.36 -14.12
C LEU A 67 13.20 12.99 -15.11
N LEU A 68 13.09 11.82 -15.76
CA LEU A 68 14.05 11.41 -16.79
C LEU A 68 14.01 12.36 -18.00
N ALA A 69 12.81 12.77 -18.43
CA ALA A 69 12.68 13.74 -19.52
C ALA A 69 13.29 15.09 -19.16
N VAL A 70 13.04 15.59 -17.94
CA VAL A 70 13.64 16.82 -17.42
C VAL A 70 15.16 16.69 -17.33
N GLY A 71 15.68 15.57 -16.83
CA GLY A 71 17.11 15.29 -16.73
C GLY A 71 17.82 15.35 -18.11
N LEU A 72 17.24 14.67 -19.10
CA LEU A 72 17.77 14.68 -20.48
C LEU A 72 17.70 16.07 -21.11
N ALA A 73 16.64 16.84 -20.86
CA ALA A 73 16.51 18.20 -21.36
C ALA A 73 17.54 19.13 -20.68
N LEU A 74 17.74 18.97 -19.38
CA LEU A 74 18.72 19.72 -18.59
C LEU A 74 20.15 19.41 -19.04
N GLU A 75 20.49 18.14 -19.25
CA GLU A 75 21.79 17.73 -19.80
C GLU A 75 22.08 18.43 -21.13
N LYS A 76 21.12 18.40 -22.06
CA LYS A 76 21.26 19.12 -23.34
C LYS A 76 21.48 20.62 -23.17
N GLN A 77 20.78 21.24 -22.23
CA GLN A 77 20.92 22.67 -21.98
C GLN A 77 22.28 22.99 -21.31
N LEU A 78 22.73 22.17 -20.38
CA LEU A 78 24.02 22.32 -19.71
C LEU A 78 25.21 22.11 -20.66
N THR A 79 25.09 21.18 -21.59
CA THR A 79 26.15 20.93 -22.63
C THR A 79 26.24 22.04 -23.67
N ARG A 80 25.11 22.69 -23.99
CA ARG A 80 25.07 23.81 -24.95
C ARG A 80 25.51 25.14 -24.36
N ARG A 81 25.54 25.28 -23.05
CA ARG A 81 25.89 26.52 -22.35
C ARG A 81 27.29 26.44 -21.78
N THR A 82 27.96 27.57 -21.70
CA THR A 82 29.31 27.69 -21.15
C THR A 82 29.38 28.82 -20.11
N GLY A 83 30.43 28.84 -19.31
CA GLY A 83 30.71 29.93 -18.40
C GLY A 83 29.63 30.19 -17.38
N ARG A 84 29.28 31.47 -17.20
CA ARG A 84 28.35 31.94 -16.16
C ARG A 84 26.91 31.39 -16.31
N SER A 85 26.44 31.27 -17.54
CA SER A 85 25.08 30.77 -17.82
C SER A 85 24.92 29.29 -17.50
N ARG A 86 25.96 28.47 -17.68
CA ARG A 86 25.97 27.07 -17.27
C ARG A 86 25.91 26.93 -15.77
N LYS A 87 26.74 27.73 -15.05
CA LYS A 87 26.76 27.73 -13.59
C LYS A 87 25.41 28.17 -13.00
N ALA A 88 24.78 29.21 -13.58
CA ALA A 88 23.46 29.67 -13.13
C ALA A 88 22.39 28.61 -13.33
N LEU A 89 22.36 27.93 -14.48
CA LEU A 89 21.40 26.85 -14.74
C LEU A 89 21.61 25.67 -13.79
N ALA A 90 22.85 25.29 -13.53
CA ALA A 90 23.17 24.23 -12.57
C ALA A 90 22.72 24.61 -11.14
N ALA A 91 22.95 25.85 -10.72
CA ALA A 91 22.51 26.34 -9.41
C ALA A 91 20.98 26.31 -9.27
N VAL A 92 20.23 26.73 -10.30
CA VAL A 92 18.78 26.66 -10.31
C VAL A 92 18.30 25.20 -10.21
N ALA A 93 18.92 24.29 -10.96
CA ALA A 93 18.57 22.87 -10.91
C ALA A 93 18.81 22.27 -9.52
N ILE A 94 19.93 22.61 -8.88
CA ILE A 94 20.24 22.15 -7.51
C ILE A 94 19.24 22.74 -6.49
N LEU A 95 18.87 24.01 -6.61
CA LEU A 95 17.87 24.64 -5.74
C LEU A 95 16.49 23.98 -5.90
N LEU A 96 16.07 23.68 -7.13
CA LEU A 96 14.81 22.98 -7.36
C LEU A 96 14.81 21.56 -6.81
N LEU A 97 15.92 20.83 -6.94
CA LEU A 97 16.08 19.51 -6.32
C LEU A 97 16.05 19.59 -4.80
N GLY A 98 16.75 20.57 -4.22
CA GLY A 98 16.73 20.82 -2.78
C GLY A 98 15.35 21.19 -2.25
N TYR A 99 14.62 22.02 -2.98
CA TYR A 99 13.23 22.37 -2.64
C TYR A 99 12.29 21.16 -2.74
N GLY A 100 12.38 20.38 -3.83
CA GLY A 100 11.57 19.18 -3.98
C GLY A 100 11.87 18.12 -2.92
N TYR A 101 13.14 17.97 -2.54
CA TYR A 101 13.52 17.10 -1.43
C TYR A 101 12.94 17.59 -0.10
N TRP A 102 13.03 18.90 0.18
CA TRP A 102 12.47 19.50 1.39
C TRP A 102 10.95 19.35 1.45
N GLU A 103 10.24 19.58 0.34
CA GLU A 103 8.79 19.40 0.25
C GLU A 103 8.37 17.94 0.54
N GLN A 104 9.14 16.97 0.01
CA GLN A 104 8.85 15.54 0.21
C GLN A 104 9.14 15.04 1.63
N GLN A 105 9.94 15.76 2.42
CA GLN A 105 10.22 15.37 3.80
C GLN A 105 8.96 15.38 4.69
N GLY A 106 7.92 16.11 4.28
CA GLY A 106 6.68 16.25 5.03
C GLY A 106 6.89 16.72 6.47
N PHE A 107 5.93 17.41 7.02
CA PHE A 107 5.94 17.75 8.45
C PHE A 107 5.41 16.59 9.33
N PHE A 108 5.11 15.45 8.72
CA PHE A 108 4.63 14.28 9.47
C PHE A 108 5.82 13.67 10.22
N ARG A 109 5.87 13.95 11.52
CA ARG A 109 6.76 13.25 12.44
C ARG A 109 5.91 12.25 13.20
N PRO A 110 6.03 10.95 12.93
CA PRO A 110 5.36 9.94 13.75
C PRO A 110 5.82 10.08 15.20
N GLU A 111 4.93 9.91 16.12
CA GLU A 111 5.24 9.84 17.56
C GLU A 111 5.88 8.47 17.85
N TYR A 112 7.17 8.36 17.50
CA TYR A 112 7.91 7.10 17.59
C TYR A 112 7.92 6.50 19.00
N GLU A 113 7.98 7.33 20.03
CA GLU A 113 7.97 6.88 21.42
C GLU A 113 6.63 6.22 21.75
N GLU A 114 5.51 6.83 21.43
CA GLU A 114 4.17 6.24 21.64
C GLU A 114 3.97 4.95 20.83
N ILE A 115 4.39 4.95 19.57
CA ILE A 115 4.31 3.74 18.73
C ILE A 115 5.18 2.62 19.32
N GLN A 116 6.37 2.94 19.81
CA GLN A 116 7.28 1.98 20.41
C GLN A 116 6.73 1.41 21.71
N ASP A 117 6.15 2.26 22.57
CA ASP A 117 5.55 1.83 23.82
C ASP A 117 4.37 0.89 23.58
N LYS A 118 3.48 1.23 22.64
CA LYS A 118 2.38 0.36 22.21
C LYS A 118 2.89 -0.97 21.66
N TRP A 119 3.94 -0.94 20.84
CA TRP A 119 4.55 -2.15 20.28
C TRP A 119 5.01 -3.11 21.39
N TYR A 120 5.73 -2.61 22.39
CA TYR A 120 6.22 -3.46 23.48
C TYR A 120 5.11 -3.92 24.43
N GLN A 121 4.07 -3.12 24.62
CA GLN A 121 2.88 -3.53 25.38
C GLN A 121 2.17 -4.69 24.68
N ASP A 122 1.95 -4.59 23.38
CA ASP A 122 1.34 -5.64 22.57
C ASP A 122 2.18 -6.92 22.57
N GLU A 123 3.51 -6.79 22.44
CA GLU A 123 4.44 -7.92 22.51
C GLU A 123 4.39 -8.63 23.88
N ALA A 124 4.42 -7.86 24.97
CA ALA A 124 4.33 -8.42 26.32
C ALA A 124 3.00 -9.15 26.55
N PHE A 125 1.89 -8.54 26.16
CA PHE A 125 0.56 -9.13 26.26
C PHE A 125 0.47 -10.42 25.44
N MET A 126 0.93 -10.42 24.20
CA MET A 126 0.87 -11.61 23.34
C MET A 126 1.76 -12.74 23.81
N ASN A 127 2.91 -12.45 24.43
CA ASN A 127 3.75 -13.46 25.06
C ASN A 127 3.02 -14.15 26.25
N GLU A 128 2.24 -13.39 27.04
CA GLU A 128 1.43 -13.96 28.11
C GLU A 128 0.28 -14.83 27.56
N VAL A 129 -0.38 -14.37 26.48
CA VAL A 129 -1.43 -15.14 25.80
C VAL A 129 -0.87 -16.43 25.21
N GLU A 130 0.30 -16.40 24.57
CA GLU A 130 0.96 -17.60 24.04
C GLU A 130 1.30 -18.60 25.16
N ALA A 131 1.85 -18.11 26.27
CA ALA A 131 2.17 -18.95 27.41
C ALA A 131 0.91 -19.61 28.04
N ALA A 132 -0.21 -18.92 28.04
CA ALA A 132 -1.46 -19.44 28.58
C ALA A 132 -2.20 -20.39 27.64
N ALA A 133 -2.22 -20.07 26.34
CA ALA A 133 -2.95 -20.84 25.33
C ALA A 133 -2.21 -22.08 24.83
N GLY A 134 -0.88 -22.02 24.86
CA GLY A 134 0.01 -23.08 24.34
C GLY A 134 0.31 -22.92 22.84
N ASP A 135 1.37 -23.61 22.42
CA ASP A 135 1.87 -23.57 21.03
C ASP A 135 0.81 -24.01 20.02
N GLY A 136 0.65 -23.20 18.98
CA GLY A 136 -0.26 -23.49 17.87
C GLY A 136 -1.75 -23.37 18.20
N ALA A 137 -2.08 -22.83 19.38
CA ALA A 137 -3.46 -22.62 19.80
C ALA A 137 -4.20 -21.68 18.83
N MET A 138 -5.49 -21.93 18.65
CA MET A 138 -6.37 -21.14 17.80
C MET A 138 -7.21 -20.19 18.66
N LEU A 139 -7.19 -18.90 18.32
CA LEU A 139 -7.96 -17.86 18.98
C LEU A 139 -9.03 -17.30 18.05
N PHE A 140 -10.25 -17.18 18.56
CA PHE A 140 -11.33 -16.50 17.88
C PHE A 140 -11.22 -15.00 18.16
N THR A 141 -11.18 -14.19 17.12
CA THR A 141 -10.93 -12.74 17.23
C THR A 141 -12.25 -11.98 17.18
N LEU A 142 -12.47 -11.06 18.11
CA LEU A 142 -13.62 -10.17 18.15
C LEU A 142 -13.18 -8.70 18.28
N PRO A 143 -13.97 -7.75 17.75
CA PRO A 143 -15.19 -7.94 16.94
C PRO A 143 -14.90 -8.53 15.56
N TYR A 144 -15.94 -9.01 14.87
CA TYR A 144 -15.78 -9.35 13.46
C TYR A 144 -15.41 -8.11 12.65
N MET A 145 -14.33 -8.22 11.92
CA MET A 145 -13.92 -7.25 10.91
C MET A 145 -13.63 -7.98 9.60
N LYS A 146 -14.20 -7.45 8.54
CA LYS A 146 -13.94 -7.93 7.20
C LYS A 146 -12.47 -7.76 6.85
N ASN A 147 -11.80 -8.83 6.43
CA ASN A 147 -10.41 -8.72 6.00
C ASN A 147 -10.33 -7.98 4.67
N PHE A 148 -9.59 -6.89 4.68
CA PHE A 148 -9.48 -5.81 3.71
C PHE A 148 -10.75 -4.95 3.55
N GLU A 149 -10.56 -3.64 3.68
CA GLU A 149 -11.54 -2.60 3.40
C GLU A 149 -12.83 -2.67 4.27
N ASN A 150 -12.69 -2.95 5.56
CA ASN A 150 -13.82 -2.83 6.49
C ASN A 150 -14.18 -1.37 6.77
N GLY A 151 -13.19 -0.48 6.70
CA GLY A 151 -13.29 0.87 7.24
C GLY A 151 -13.06 0.90 8.75
N SER A 152 -13.29 2.06 9.37
CA SER A 152 -13.20 2.19 10.83
C SER A 152 -14.41 1.55 11.51
N LEU A 153 -14.15 0.85 12.63
CA LEU A 153 -15.15 0.34 13.55
C LEU A 153 -14.84 0.94 14.92
N ASN A 154 -15.63 1.90 15.38
CA ASN A 154 -15.36 2.69 16.58
C ASN A 154 -13.93 3.27 16.58
N ASN A 155 -13.05 2.84 17.50
CA ASN A 155 -11.66 3.29 17.59
C ASN A 155 -10.67 2.39 16.81
N MET A 156 -11.17 1.37 16.10
CA MET A 156 -10.36 0.45 15.31
C MET A 156 -10.33 0.85 13.84
N TRP A 157 -9.20 0.57 13.18
CA TRP A 157 -8.99 0.70 11.74
C TRP A 157 -8.85 -0.67 11.07
N ASP A 158 -8.94 -0.70 9.74
CA ASP A 158 -8.95 -1.90 8.90
C ASP A 158 -8.01 -3.04 9.34
N TYR A 159 -6.85 -2.70 9.91
CA TYR A 159 -5.81 -3.69 10.22
C TYR A 159 -5.49 -3.80 11.70
N THR A 160 -6.28 -3.20 12.58
CA THR A 160 -6.01 -3.20 14.03
C THR A 160 -5.92 -4.61 14.59
N LEU A 161 -6.78 -5.53 14.14
CA LEU A 161 -6.77 -6.93 14.59
C LEU A 161 -5.51 -7.72 14.17
N LEU A 162 -4.65 -7.18 13.28
CA LEU A 162 -3.35 -7.78 12.98
C LEU A 162 -2.33 -7.60 14.12
N ARG A 163 -2.60 -6.77 15.13
CA ARG A 163 -1.70 -6.58 16.28
C ARG A 163 -1.41 -7.92 16.97
N GLY A 164 -2.42 -8.74 17.19
CA GLY A 164 -2.23 -10.08 17.75
C GLY A 164 -1.29 -10.97 16.92
N PRO A 165 -1.62 -11.24 15.63
CA PRO A 165 -0.75 -12.02 14.74
C PRO A 165 0.66 -11.47 14.57
N LEU A 166 0.87 -10.15 14.60
CA LEU A 166 2.20 -9.52 14.45
C LEU A 166 3.14 -9.84 15.61
N HIS A 167 2.61 -9.99 16.82
CA HIS A 167 3.39 -10.23 18.03
C HIS A 167 3.41 -11.70 18.48
N SER A 168 2.59 -12.56 17.84
CA SER A 168 2.58 -14.00 18.11
C SER A 168 3.50 -14.77 17.16
N LYS A 169 4.14 -15.81 17.64
CA LYS A 169 4.98 -16.70 16.85
C LYS A 169 4.26 -17.98 16.43
N THR A 170 3.32 -18.45 17.24
CA THR A 170 2.72 -19.78 17.06
C THR A 170 1.20 -19.77 17.03
N LEU A 171 0.54 -18.76 17.62
CA LEU A 171 -0.91 -18.69 17.69
C LEU A 171 -1.54 -18.48 16.31
N LYS A 172 -2.75 -18.99 16.15
CA LYS A 172 -3.58 -18.84 14.96
C LYS A 172 -4.81 -18.04 15.31
N PHE A 173 -5.21 -17.14 14.43
CA PHE A 173 -6.32 -16.21 14.63
C PHE A 173 -7.39 -16.42 13.57
N SER A 174 -8.68 -16.24 13.94
CA SER A 174 -9.77 -16.29 12.96
C SER A 174 -9.79 -15.09 12.02
N TYR A 175 -9.28 -13.93 12.46
CA TYR A 175 -9.12 -12.76 11.59
C TYR A 175 -8.08 -13.02 10.50
N GLY A 176 -8.39 -12.56 9.27
CA GLY A 176 -7.50 -12.70 8.12
C GLY A 176 -8.07 -13.59 7.01
N ALA A 177 -9.23 -14.21 7.22
CA ALA A 177 -9.95 -14.92 6.16
C ALA A 177 -10.32 -13.94 5.04
N GLY A 178 -10.09 -14.36 3.80
CA GLY A 178 -10.42 -13.54 2.63
C GLY A 178 -11.92 -13.32 2.53
N TYR A 179 -12.33 -12.08 2.29
CA TYR A 179 -13.75 -11.72 2.17
C TYR A 179 -14.50 -12.58 1.14
N GLY A 180 -15.66 -13.10 1.54
CA GLY A 180 -16.53 -13.94 0.72
C GLY A 180 -16.09 -15.40 0.62
N THR A 181 -15.10 -15.83 1.40
CA THR A 181 -14.75 -17.26 1.54
C THR A 181 -15.65 -17.94 2.58
N GLU A 182 -15.67 -19.27 2.60
CA GLU A 182 -16.39 -20.05 3.61
C GLU A 182 -15.91 -19.74 5.03
N ASN A 183 -14.60 -19.53 5.20
CA ASN A 183 -14.03 -19.17 6.51
C ASN A 183 -14.48 -17.79 6.97
N ASP A 184 -14.58 -16.81 6.07
CA ASP A 184 -15.10 -15.47 6.36
C ASP A 184 -16.58 -15.53 6.76
N ALA A 185 -17.41 -16.28 6.01
CA ALA A 185 -18.81 -16.48 6.33
C ALA A 185 -19.03 -17.17 7.69
N TRP A 186 -18.19 -18.18 7.99
CA TRP A 186 -18.21 -18.84 9.31
C TRP A 186 -17.79 -17.88 10.42
N TYR A 187 -16.75 -17.11 10.22
CA TYR A 187 -16.25 -16.12 11.19
C TYR A 187 -17.32 -15.08 11.51
N GLN A 188 -17.97 -14.52 10.48
CA GLN A 188 -19.07 -13.58 10.65
C GLN A 188 -20.25 -14.22 11.39
N ALA A 189 -20.75 -15.36 10.90
CA ALA A 189 -21.89 -16.01 11.51
C ALA A 189 -21.64 -16.39 12.98
N THR A 190 -20.43 -16.84 13.31
CA THR A 190 -20.06 -17.21 14.68
C THR A 190 -19.99 -15.97 15.60
N SER A 191 -19.52 -14.81 15.08
CA SER A 191 -19.45 -13.57 15.86
C SER A 191 -20.81 -12.97 16.20
N GLU A 192 -21.88 -13.36 15.49
CA GLU A 192 -23.26 -12.91 15.73
C GLU A 192 -24.04 -13.84 16.68
N LEU A 193 -23.44 -14.95 17.14
CA LEU A 193 -24.08 -15.87 18.08
C LEU A 193 -24.15 -15.30 19.48
N GLU A 194 -25.18 -15.71 20.25
CA GLU A 194 -25.23 -15.49 21.68
C GLU A 194 -24.01 -16.15 22.36
N PRO A 195 -23.51 -15.60 23.48
CA PRO A 195 -22.23 -16.02 24.08
C PRO A 195 -22.12 -17.52 24.34
N ASP A 196 -23.16 -18.15 24.87
CA ASP A 196 -23.16 -19.59 25.17
C ASP A 196 -23.11 -20.44 23.90
N ALA A 197 -23.82 -20.03 22.84
CA ALA A 197 -23.83 -20.71 21.55
C ALA A 197 -22.48 -20.52 20.85
N MET A 198 -21.91 -19.33 20.94
CA MET A 198 -20.58 -19.02 20.41
C MET A 198 -19.53 -19.93 21.05
N VAL A 199 -19.47 -19.99 22.37
CA VAL A 199 -18.52 -20.83 23.12
C VAL A 199 -18.70 -22.31 22.74
N ALA A 200 -19.93 -22.80 22.56
CA ALA A 200 -20.18 -24.16 22.12
C ALA A 200 -19.63 -24.42 20.72
N GLU A 201 -19.87 -23.52 19.77
CA GLU A 201 -19.34 -23.59 18.41
C GLU A 201 -17.80 -23.57 18.40
N LEU A 202 -17.18 -22.62 19.11
CA LEU A 202 -15.74 -22.48 19.20
C LEU A 202 -15.04 -23.74 19.75
N ARG A 203 -15.67 -24.40 20.73
CA ARG A 203 -15.18 -25.68 21.25
C ARG A 203 -15.22 -26.80 20.21
N THR A 204 -16.23 -26.84 19.36
CA THR A 204 -16.32 -27.86 18.29
C THR A 204 -15.23 -27.66 17.25
N GLN A 205 -14.80 -26.42 17.02
CA GLN A 205 -13.71 -26.07 16.12
C GLN A 205 -12.31 -26.18 16.75
N GLY A 206 -12.24 -26.51 18.04
CA GLY A 206 -10.97 -26.66 18.75
C GLY A 206 -10.29 -25.33 19.06
N MET A 207 -11.05 -24.24 19.14
CA MET A 207 -10.53 -22.94 19.57
C MET A 207 -10.15 -22.98 21.06
N ALA A 208 -8.99 -22.41 21.38
CA ALA A 208 -8.46 -22.37 22.75
C ALA A 208 -9.00 -21.18 23.55
N GLY A 209 -9.44 -20.11 22.87
CA GLY A 209 -9.92 -18.91 23.53
C GLY A 209 -10.44 -17.86 22.56
N ILE A 210 -10.84 -16.73 23.12
CA ILE A 210 -11.31 -15.55 22.39
C ILE A 210 -10.32 -14.42 22.63
N TYR A 211 -9.87 -13.81 21.54
CA TYR A 211 -9.12 -12.55 21.54
C TYR A 211 -10.09 -11.41 21.26
N LEU A 212 -10.35 -10.61 22.28
CA LEU A 212 -11.29 -9.49 22.23
C LEU A 212 -10.52 -8.16 22.21
N ASP A 213 -10.72 -7.36 21.17
CA ASP A 213 -10.21 -5.99 21.11
C ASP A 213 -11.34 -5.02 21.52
N LEU A 214 -11.18 -4.39 22.68
CA LEU A 214 -12.20 -3.51 23.26
C LEU A 214 -12.36 -2.21 22.50
N ASP A 215 -11.35 -1.77 21.73
CA ASP A 215 -11.43 -0.57 20.89
C ASP A 215 -12.52 -0.67 19.80
N GLY A 216 -12.95 -1.89 19.51
CA GLY A 216 -14.03 -2.16 18.56
C GLY A 216 -15.45 -2.02 19.12
N TYR A 217 -15.60 -1.78 20.42
CA TYR A 217 -16.89 -1.68 21.10
C TYR A 217 -17.10 -0.27 21.67
N THR A 218 -18.36 0.13 21.80
CA THR A 218 -18.73 1.37 22.49
C THR A 218 -18.63 1.20 24.01
N GLU A 219 -18.59 2.32 24.75
CA GLU A 219 -18.54 2.26 26.23
C GLU A 219 -19.74 1.52 26.85
N ASP A 220 -20.90 1.53 26.18
CA ASP A 220 -22.10 0.84 26.61
C ASP A 220 -22.09 -0.67 26.32
N GLU A 221 -21.19 -1.13 25.44
CA GLU A 221 -21.03 -2.52 25.01
C GLU A 221 -19.87 -3.24 25.72
N GLN A 222 -19.00 -2.49 26.43
CA GLN A 222 -17.88 -2.99 27.21
C GLN A 222 -18.31 -3.41 28.61
#